data_ce432eb07b86b153560c3bafe874ad02
#
_entry.id   ce432eb07b86b153560c3bafe874ad02
#
_cell.length_a   1.000
_cell.length_b   1.000
_cell.length_c   1.000
_cell.angle_alpha   90.00
_cell.angle_beta   90.00
_cell.angle_gamma   90.00
#
_symmetry.space_group_name_H-M   'P 1'
#
loop_
_entity.id
_entity.type
_entity.pdbx_description
1 polymer ?
#
loop_
_entity_poly.entity_id
_entity_poly.type
_entity_poly.pdbx_seq_one_letter_code
_entity_poly.pdbx_strand_id
1 'polypeptide(L)'
;MKRLNVLLMRPDSRSDELIPPFGLGYLITAARKNHDVDLLDGIKEKLTPDKFGEILAKKSYDVIGIQIFTFQVARTKDYIKKIKELLPNAKIILGGPHPSCASVNIFSLFPQISWAFRGEAEIGLAKLLDLMAEGNINNENLAGIPGLIWRNNDKTVVNQQYFVDNLDELGFPSWDILKPNSYPLAPHGGFFKNYPIAPIITTRGCPFSCTYCAGSLVSGKKIRSRSVGNIIEEIKLLYNEYGIREIHIEDDNFTFNPEFVKDFCRKLKENNLNITWTCPNGVRLDTLTEELLLTMKDAGLYSISVGVESGSERILKDMKKNLTKEKIQEKVGLIKKCGLEVSGFFIIGYPTETLKDIMETIDFSLELDLKRAGFSLFKPFPGTEITRKLMESGELEEMSDEDWSKFVLADAIYAPRGLTREQMKKLRKKALMRFYFRPKIIFKFFSEIRNFKHLKLVLLRIYSWLFKAR
;
A
#
# COMPACT_ATOMS: atom_id res chain seq x y z
N MET A 1 1.38 7.48 -35.32
CA MET A 1 0.78 8.04 -34.08
C MET A 1 1.75 9.02 -33.45
N LYS A 2 1.31 10.22 -33.03
CA LYS A 2 2.14 11.18 -32.29
C LYS A 2 2.49 10.58 -30.90
N ARG A 3 3.77 10.61 -30.50
CA ARG A 3 4.12 10.26 -29.12
C ARG A 3 3.74 11.39 -28.18
N LEU A 4 3.11 11.07 -27.06
CA LEU A 4 2.78 12.00 -26.00
C LEU A 4 3.93 12.04 -24.97
N ASN A 5 4.20 13.21 -24.41
CA ASN A 5 5.03 13.36 -23.22
C ASN A 5 4.20 13.14 -21.97
N VAL A 6 4.45 12.08 -21.24
CA VAL A 6 3.70 11.65 -20.06
C VAL A 6 4.58 11.72 -18.82
N LEU A 7 4.11 12.37 -17.77
CA LEU A 7 4.71 12.29 -16.45
C LEU A 7 3.83 11.40 -15.57
N LEU A 8 4.38 10.30 -15.04
CA LEU A 8 3.75 9.54 -13.98
C LEU A 8 4.41 9.87 -12.65
N MET A 9 3.60 10.23 -11.65
CA MET A 9 4.14 10.63 -10.35
C MET A 9 3.33 10.08 -9.18
N ARG A 10 3.98 9.98 -8.03
CA ARG A 10 3.32 9.95 -6.73
C ARG A 10 3.70 11.20 -5.93
N PRO A 11 2.74 11.86 -5.26
CA PRO A 11 3.02 12.99 -4.39
C PRO A 11 3.96 12.60 -3.23
N ASP A 12 4.58 13.59 -2.61
CA ASP A 12 5.23 13.40 -1.33
C ASP A 12 4.23 12.96 -0.25
N SER A 13 4.73 12.34 0.77
CA SER A 13 3.93 11.86 1.89
C SER A 13 4.71 12.06 3.18
N ARG A 14 3.96 12.20 4.29
CA ARG A 14 4.53 12.13 5.63
C ARG A 14 4.89 10.71 6.06
N SER A 15 4.70 9.72 5.17
CA SER A 15 5.11 8.35 5.41
C SER A 15 6.63 8.23 5.38
N ASP A 16 7.17 7.49 6.33
CA ASP A 16 8.60 7.11 6.35
C ASP A 16 8.89 5.90 5.44
N GLU A 17 7.88 5.41 4.73
CA GLU A 17 7.98 4.24 3.87
C GLU A 17 8.56 4.64 2.50
N LEU A 18 9.75 4.15 2.22
CA LEU A 18 10.52 4.46 1.03
C LEU A 18 10.76 3.18 0.21
N ILE A 19 9.76 2.81 -0.59
CA ILE A 19 9.88 1.73 -1.58
C ILE A 19 9.67 2.29 -2.99
N PRO A 20 10.29 1.69 -4.02
CA PRO A 20 9.99 2.05 -5.40
C PRO A 20 8.49 1.95 -5.69
N PRO A 21 7.89 2.91 -6.42
CA PRO A 21 6.47 2.86 -6.77
C PRO A 21 6.23 1.85 -7.91
N PHE A 22 6.37 0.56 -7.62
CA PHE A 22 6.29 -0.52 -8.61
C PHE A 22 4.95 -0.53 -9.37
N GLY A 23 3.85 -0.08 -8.77
CA GLY A 23 2.57 0.12 -9.46
C GLY A 23 2.70 1.13 -10.61
N LEU A 24 3.40 2.26 -10.41
CA LEU A 24 3.74 3.17 -11.50
C LEU A 24 4.70 2.51 -12.49
N GLY A 25 5.58 1.64 -12.03
CA GLY A 25 6.48 0.86 -12.90
C GLY A 25 5.74 0.02 -13.92
N TYR A 26 4.65 -0.66 -13.55
CA TYR A 26 3.78 -1.40 -14.47
C TYR A 26 3.08 -0.46 -15.47
N LEU A 27 2.58 0.68 -15.01
CA LEU A 27 1.97 1.69 -15.90
C LEU A 27 2.97 2.25 -16.91
N ILE A 28 4.21 2.49 -16.50
CA ILE A 28 5.30 2.91 -17.41
C ILE A 28 5.55 1.82 -18.44
N THR A 29 5.64 0.55 -18.02
CA THR A 29 5.86 -0.58 -18.95
C THR A 29 4.76 -0.67 -20.00
N ALA A 30 3.51 -0.42 -19.63
CA ALA A 30 2.40 -0.40 -20.58
C ALA A 30 2.46 0.83 -21.52
N ALA A 31 2.66 2.02 -20.98
CA ALA A 31 2.56 3.28 -21.73
C ALA A 31 3.80 3.56 -22.61
N ARG A 32 5.01 3.17 -22.19
CA ARG A 32 6.26 3.45 -22.92
C ARG A 32 6.39 2.74 -24.28
N LYS A 33 5.51 1.79 -24.55
CA LYS A 33 5.45 1.15 -25.87
C LYS A 33 5.20 2.18 -26.97
N ASN A 34 4.28 3.14 -26.72
CA ASN A 34 3.83 4.11 -27.71
C ASN A 34 4.12 5.57 -27.33
N HIS A 35 4.51 5.87 -26.08
CA HIS A 35 4.65 7.23 -25.54
C HIS A 35 5.97 7.42 -24.80
N ASP A 36 6.36 8.67 -24.57
CA ASP A 36 7.54 9.03 -23.79
C ASP A 36 7.13 9.27 -22.35
N VAL A 37 7.63 8.45 -21.42
CA VAL A 37 7.15 8.40 -20.05
C VAL A 37 8.28 8.70 -19.06
N ASP A 38 8.10 9.74 -18.26
CA ASP A 38 8.96 10.07 -17.14
C ASP A 38 8.32 9.64 -15.81
N LEU A 39 9.15 9.39 -14.81
CA LEU A 39 8.74 9.12 -13.43
C LEU A 39 9.20 10.22 -12.49
N LEU A 40 8.31 10.66 -11.58
CA LEU A 40 8.65 11.52 -10.46
C LEU A 40 8.13 10.91 -9.15
N ASP A 41 9.05 10.41 -8.33
CA ASP A 41 8.76 9.89 -7.01
C ASP A 41 8.89 10.97 -5.94
N GLY A 42 7.77 11.61 -5.58
CA GLY A 42 7.75 12.72 -4.63
C GLY A 42 8.21 12.34 -3.23
N ILE A 43 8.07 11.07 -2.82
CA ILE A 43 8.53 10.61 -1.50
C ILE A 43 10.07 10.51 -1.49
N LYS A 44 10.65 9.88 -2.51
CA LYS A 44 12.10 9.73 -2.68
C LYS A 44 12.78 11.09 -2.79
N GLU A 45 12.25 11.96 -3.63
CA GLU A 45 12.80 13.28 -3.92
C GLU A 45 12.51 14.31 -2.82
N LYS A 46 11.71 13.98 -1.80
CA LYS A 46 11.19 14.91 -0.79
C LYS A 46 10.62 16.17 -1.46
N LEU A 47 9.72 15.91 -2.40
CA LEU A 47 9.13 16.89 -3.27
C LEU A 47 8.29 17.91 -2.47
N THR A 48 8.40 19.17 -2.83
CA THR A 48 7.50 20.24 -2.39
C THR A 48 6.78 20.82 -3.62
N PRO A 49 5.64 21.50 -3.48
CA PRO A 49 4.97 22.15 -4.61
C PRO A 49 5.89 23.12 -5.39
N ASP A 50 6.79 23.84 -4.70
CA ASP A 50 7.72 24.77 -5.35
C ASP A 50 8.79 24.02 -6.16
N LYS A 51 9.43 23.03 -5.56
CA LYS A 51 10.39 22.15 -6.25
C LYS A 51 9.75 21.43 -7.44
N PHE A 52 8.48 21.04 -7.30
CA PHE A 52 7.71 20.48 -8.41
C PHE A 52 7.51 21.49 -9.54
N GLY A 53 7.20 22.75 -9.20
CA GLY A 53 7.12 23.84 -10.17
C GLY A 53 8.42 24.03 -10.98
N GLU A 54 9.59 23.98 -10.32
CA GLU A 54 10.89 24.04 -10.99
C GLU A 54 11.14 22.89 -11.97
N ILE A 55 10.60 21.68 -11.65
CA ILE A 55 10.69 20.52 -12.55
C ILE A 55 9.79 20.72 -13.77
N LEU A 56 8.54 21.16 -13.56
CA LEU A 56 7.59 21.41 -14.64
C LEU A 56 8.02 22.52 -15.59
N ALA A 57 8.75 23.52 -15.09
CA ALA A 57 9.28 24.61 -15.92
C ALA A 57 10.34 24.15 -16.93
N LYS A 58 10.95 22.96 -16.73
CA LYS A 58 12.02 22.44 -17.59
C LYS A 58 11.54 21.56 -18.74
N LYS A 59 10.33 20.99 -18.65
CA LYS A 59 9.79 20.08 -19.65
C LYS A 59 8.27 20.20 -19.73
N SER A 60 7.74 20.26 -20.94
CA SER A 60 6.31 20.25 -21.19
C SER A 60 5.78 18.84 -21.21
N TYR A 61 4.61 18.60 -20.61
CA TYR A 61 3.91 17.33 -20.61
C TYR A 61 2.50 17.48 -21.17
N ASP A 62 2.11 16.54 -22.05
CA ASP A 62 0.74 16.43 -22.55
C ASP A 62 -0.19 15.85 -21.49
N VAL A 63 0.34 14.91 -20.68
CA VAL A 63 -0.40 14.19 -19.64
C VAL A 63 0.42 14.08 -18.36
N ILE A 64 -0.24 14.31 -17.22
CA ILE A 64 0.34 14.06 -15.89
C ILE A 64 -0.57 13.09 -15.14
N GLY A 65 -0.08 11.86 -14.94
CA GLY A 65 -0.74 10.81 -14.16
C GLY A 65 -0.25 10.83 -12.71
N ILE A 66 -1.17 10.95 -11.77
CA ILE A 66 -0.83 11.02 -10.33
C ILE A 66 -1.42 9.81 -9.62
N GLN A 67 -0.55 8.96 -9.05
CA GLN A 67 -0.95 7.88 -8.16
C GLN A 67 -1.19 8.44 -6.77
N ILE A 68 -2.40 8.24 -6.22
CA ILE A 68 -2.73 8.75 -4.89
C ILE A 68 -3.30 7.68 -3.96
N PHE A 69 -2.82 7.73 -2.72
CA PHE A 69 -3.43 7.07 -1.58
C PHE A 69 -4.32 8.07 -0.83
N THR A 70 -5.26 7.58 -0.04
CA THR A 70 -6.21 8.45 0.68
C THR A 70 -5.53 9.48 1.60
N PHE A 71 -4.38 9.14 2.17
CA PHE A 71 -3.59 10.07 2.99
C PHE A 71 -2.83 11.15 2.19
N GLN A 72 -2.88 11.13 0.86
CA GLN A 72 -2.25 12.12 -0.01
C GLN A 72 -3.26 13.10 -0.63
N VAL A 73 -4.55 12.97 -0.33
CA VAL A 73 -5.62 13.78 -0.94
C VAL A 73 -5.34 15.28 -0.82
N ALA A 74 -5.11 15.79 0.40
CA ALA A 74 -4.83 17.21 0.61
C ALA A 74 -3.59 17.68 -0.18
N ARG A 75 -2.52 16.91 -0.12
CA ARG A 75 -1.27 17.25 -0.81
C ARG A 75 -1.43 17.22 -2.34
N THR A 76 -2.24 16.30 -2.84
CA THR A 76 -2.52 16.21 -4.30
C THR A 76 -3.22 17.45 -4.83
N LYS A 77 -4.08 18.11 -4.04
CA LYS A 77 -4.70 19.39 -4.41
C LYS A 77 -3.65 20.47 -4.69
N ASP A 78 -2.61 20.56 -3.86
CA ASP A 78 -1.51 21.53 -4.04
C ASP A 78 -0.75 21.28 -5.36
N TYR A 79 -0.47 20.01 -5.68
CA TYR A 79 0.18 19.64 -6.95
C TYR A 79 -0.69 19.92 -8.16
N ILE A 80 -1.98 19.61 -8.12
CA ILE A 80 -2.92 19.91 -9.21
C ILE A 80 -3.00 21.41 -9.47
N LYS A 81 -3.07 22.23 -8.43
CA LYS A 81 -3.04 23.69 -8.54
C LYS A 81 -1.77 24.13 -9.28
N LYS A 82 -0.60 23.63 -8.87
CA LYS A 82 0.68 23.96 -9.50
C LYS A 82 0.76 23.52 -10.97
N ILE A 83 0.21 22.35 -11.32
CA ILE A 83 0.13 21.89 -12.71
C ILE A 83 -0.71 22.86 -13.55
N LYS A 84 -1.89 23.27 -13.05
CA LYS A 84 -2.79 24.17 -13.79
C LYS A 84 -2.22 25.58 -13.94
N GLU A 85 -1.41 26.03 -13.00
CA GLU A 85 -0.69 27.31 -13.11
C GLU A 85 0.37 27.28 -14.22
N LEU A 86 1.15 26.20 -14.33
CA LEU A 86 2.32 26.14 -15.21
C LEU A 86 2.03 25.45 -16.55
N LEU A 87 1.17 24.46 -16.57
CA LEU A 87 0.80 23.65 -17.73
C LEU A 87 -0.73 23.54 -17.86
N PRO A 88 -1.45 24.64 -18.15
CA PRO A 88 -2.92 24.67 -18.15
C PRO A 88 -3.56 23.68 -19.12
N ASN A 89 -2.88 23.35 -20.22
CA ASN A 89 -3.36 22.43 -21.24
C ASN A 89 -3.10 20.95 -20.91
N ALA A 90 -2.19 20.65 -19.97
CA ALA A 90 -1.90 19.29 -19.59
C ALA A 90 -3.14 18.58 -19.05
N LYS A 91 -3.35 17.35 -19.52
CA LYS A 91 -4.43 16.49 -19.00
C LYS A 91 -3.97 15.83 -17.71
N ILE A 92 -4.77 15.99 -16.65
CA ILE A 92 -4.45 15.38 -15.34
C ILE A 92 -5.28 14.12 -15.16
N ILE A 93 -4.61 13.02 -14.87
CA ILE A 93 -5.23 11.71 -14.62
C ILE A 93 -4.89 11.28 -13.18
N LEU A 94 -5.89 10.94 -12.38
CA LEU A 94 -5.68 10.33 -11.08
C LEU A 94 -5.82 8.82 -11.14
N GLY A 95 -5.00 8.10 -10.38
CA GLY A 95 -5.07 6.65 -10.24
C GLY A 95 -4.64 6.20 -8.84
N GLY A 96 -4.69 4.89 -8.62
CA GLY A 96 -4.28 4.29 -7.36
C GLY A 96 -5.42 4.02 -6.38
N PRO A 97 -5.12 3.70 -5.10
CA PRO A 97 -6.12 3.24 -4.14
C PRO A 97 -7.25 4.24 -3.87
N HIS A 98 -6.97 5.53 -3.78
CA HIS A 98 -8.02 6.49 -3.45
C HIS A 98 -9.10 6.63 -4.53
N PRO A 99 -8.78 6.84 -5.82
CA PRO A 99 -9.80 6.86 -6.87
C PRO A 99 -10.56 5.53 -7.01
N SER A 100 -9.90 4.40 -6.70
CA SER A 100 -10.55 3.09 -6.70
C SER A 100 -11.65 2.98 -5.65
N CYS A 101 -11.45 3.63 -4.51
CA CYS A 101 -12.38 3.63 -3.37
C CYS A 101 -13.44 4.75 -3.45
N ALA A 102 -13.05 5.94 -3.93
CA ALA A 102 -13.88 7.15 -3.95
C ALA A 102 -14.35 7.50 -5.36
N SER A 103 -14.54 6.53 -6.25
CA SER A 103 -14.74 6.73 -7.69
C SER A 103 -15.88 7.66 -8.05
N VAL A 104 -17.01 7.64 -7.33
CA VAL A 104 -18.20 8.46 -7.64
C VAL A 104 -17.97 9.93 -7.33
N ASN A 105 -17.22 10.23 -6.27
CA ASN A 105 -17.01 11.60 -5.76
C ASN A 105 -15.67 12.21 -6.19
N ILE A 106 -14.93 11.53 -7.07
CA ILE A 106 -13.55 11.95 -7.38
C ILE A 106 -13.50 13.35 -8.02
N PHE A 107 -14.47 13.70 -8.87
CA PHE A 107 -14.52 15.00 -9.51
C PHE A 107 -15.01 16.12 -8.60
N SER A 108 -15.82 15.81 -7.58
CA SER A 108 -16.18 16.80 -6.54
C SER A 108 -14.96 17.16 -5.72
N LEU A 109 -14.13 16.15 -5.38
CA LEU A 109 -12.92 16.33 -4.60
C LEU A 109 -11.78 17.00 -5.40
N PHE A 110 -11.69 16.69 -6.70
CA PHE A 110 -10.68 17.19 -7.63
C PHE A 110 -11.31 17.71 -8.93
N PRO A 111 -11.94 18.90 -8.92
CA PRO A 111 -12.68 19.40 -10.09
C PRO A 111 -11.82 19.68 -11.33
N GLN A 112 -10.51 19.86 -11.17
CA GLN A 112 -9.58 20.24 -12.23
C GLN A 112 -8.97 19.05 -13.00
N ILE A 113 -9.26 17.81 -12.62
CA ILE A 113 -8.74 16.64 -13.33
C ILE A 113 -9.53 16.35 -14.60
N SER A 114 -8.89 15.73 -15.57
CA SER A 114 -9.52 15.29 -16.82
C SER A 114 -10.20 13.94 -16.66
N TRP A 115 -9.48 12.98 -16.06
CA TRP A 115 -9.92 11.61 -15.87
C TRP A 115 -9.36 11.02 -14.58
N ALA A 116 -9.94 9.89 -14.18
CA ALA A 116 -9.35 9.05 -13.16
C ALA A 116 -9.50 7.56 -13.52
N PHE A 117 -8.74 6.69 -12.85
CA PHE A 117 -8.86 5.25 -12.97
C PHE A 117 -9.17 4.61 -11.63
N ARG A 118 -10.04 3.59 -11.67
CA ARG A 118 -10.30 2.69 -10.54
C ARG A 118 -9.74 1.29 -10.84
N GLY A 119 -9.17 0.64 -9.83
CA GLY A 119 -8.58 -0.69 -9.97
C GLY A 119 -7.27 -0.66 -10.75
N GLU A 120 -7.05 -1.68 -11.54
CA GLU A 120 -5.85 -1.84 -12.38
C GLU A 120 -5.98 -0.99 -13.64
N ALA A 121 -4.97 -0.21 -13.95
CA ALA A 121 -5.04 0.79 -15.00
C ALA A 121 -4.04 0.56 -16.15
N GLU A 122 -3.28 -0.53 -16.15
CA GLU A 122 -2.23 -0.78 -17.15
C GLU A 122 -2.81 -0.78 -18.58
N ILE A 123 -3.89 -1.50 -18.80
CA ILE A 123 -4.57 -1.56 -20.12
C ILE A 123 -5.34 -0.27 -20.40
N GLY A 124 -6.08 0.22 -19.40
CA GLY A 124 -6.93 1.39 -19.56
C GLY A 124 -6.15 2.66 -19.86
N LEU A 125 -5.03 2.87 -19.14
CA LEU A 125 -4.16 4.04 -19.34
C LEU A 125 -3.52 4.01 -20.73
N ALA A 126 -2.94 2.87 -21.15
CA ALA A 126 -2.35 2.75 -22.48
C ALA A 126 -3.37 3.07 -23.57
N LYS A 127 -4.57 2.49 -23.49
CA LYS A 127 -5.66 2.75 -24.44
C LYS A 127 -6.08 4.24 -24.45
N LEU A 128 -6.19 4.87 -23.29
CA LEU A 128 -6.53 6.31 -23.20
C LEU A 128 -5.48 7.18 -23.87
N LEU A 129 -4.20 6.90 -23.62
CA LEU A 129 -3.08 7.64 -24.22
C LEU A 129 -3.04 7.48 -25.73
N ASP A 130 -3.26 6.27 -26.25
CA ASP A 130 -3.33 5.99 -27.70
C ASP A 130 -4.47 6.79 -28.36
N LEU A 131 -5.69 6.78 -27.78
CA LEU A 131 -6.83 7.55 -28.27
C LEU A 131 -6.57 9.07 -28.25
N MET A 132 -5.87 9.56 -27.22
CA MET A 132 -5.46 10.97 -27.16
C MET A 132 -4.47 11.33 -28.29
N ALA A 133 -3.49 10.46 -28.52
CA ALA A 133 -2.47 10.66 -29.57
C ALA A 133 -3.07 10.66 -30.98
N GLU A 134 -4.15 9.94 -31.17
CA GLU A 134 -4.93 9.87 -32.42
C GLU A 134 -5.97 11.01 -32.57
N GLY A 135 -6.21 11.78 -31.49
CA GLY A 135 -7.28 12.79 -31.48
C GLY A 135 -8.69 12.20 -31.42
N ASN A 136 -8.83 10.94 -31.00
CA ASN A 136 -10.08 10.17 -31.02
C ASN A 136 -10.80 10.16 -29.63
N ILE A 137 -10.72 11.22 -28.89
CA ILE A 137 -11.40 11.34 -27.59
C ILE A 137 -12.86 11.73 -27.82
N ASN A 138 -13.77 10.78 -27.67
CA ASN A 138 -15.21 10.96 -27.70
C ASN A 138 -15.89 10.04 -26.67
N ASN A 139 -17.18 10.26 -26.41
CA ASN A 139 -17.92 9.52 -25.37
C ASN A 139 -17.97 8.01 -25.61
N GLU A 140 -18.08 7.57 -26.85
CA GLU A 140 -18.13 6.16 -27.22
C GLU A 140 -16.79 5.46 -26.91
N ASN A 141 -15.69 6.07 -27.33
CA ASN A 141 -14.34 5.54 -27.06
C ASN A 141 -14.02 5.56 -25.55
N LEU A 142 -14.37 6.63 -24.84
CA LEU A 142 -14.17 6.71 -23.38
C LEU A 142 -14.98 5.65 -22.64
N ALA A 143 -16.22 5.36 -23.05
CA ALA A 143 -17.04 4.31 -22.44
C ALA A 143 -16.42 2.90 -22.60
N GLY A 144 -15.60 2.68 -23.63
CA GLY A 144 -14.91 1.42 -23.89
C GLY A 144 -13.57 1.25 -23.16
N ILE A 145 -13.15 2.22 -22.32
CA ILE A 145 -11.87 2.11 -21.58
C ILE A 145 -12.11 1.48 -20.21
N PRO A 146 -11.52 0.34 -19.87
CA PRO A 146 -11.75 -0.33 -18.60
C PRO A 146 -11.27 0.52 -17.41
N GLY A 147 -12.09 0.58 -16.37
CA GLY A 147 -11.78 1.27 -15.12
C GLY A 147 -11.73 2.80 -15.20
N LEU A 148 -11.96 3.39 -16.36
CA LEU A 148 -11.95 4.85 -16.52
C LEU A 148 -13.11 5.51 -15.76
N ILE A 149 -12.81 6.61 -15.10
CA ILE A 149 -13.78 7.52 -14.48
C ILE A 149 -13.69 8.84 -15.24
N TRP A 150 -14.82 9.27 -15.83
CA TRP A 150 -14.86 10.42 -16.71
C TRP A 150 -16.17 11.19 -16.58
N ARG A 151 -16.21 12.42 -17.13
CA ARG A 151 -17.42 13.23 -17.17
C ARG A 151 -18.13 13.09 -18.51
N ASN A 152 -19.40 12.79 -18.45
CA ASN A 152 -20.31 12.94 -19.57
C ASN A 152 -21.29 14.07 -19.21
N ASN A 153 -21.05 15.26 -19.75
CA ASN A 153 -21.64 16.51 -19.28
C ASN A 153 -21.39 16.68 -17.77
N ASP A 154 -22.45 16.87 -16.96
CA ASP A 154 -22.36 17.05 -15.51
C ASP A 154 -22.37 15.72 -14.72
N LYS A 155 -22.43 14.57 -15.40
CA LYS A 155 -22.50 13.26 -14.76
C LYS A 155 -21.15 12.56 -14.72
N THR A 156 -20.77 12.06 -13.54
CA THR A 156 -19.65 11.15 -13.39
C THR A 156 -20.03 9.77 -13.94
N VAL A 157 -19.29 9.31 -14.92
CA VAL A 157 -19.40 7.94 -15.46
C VAL A 157 -18.23 7.13 -14.92
N VAL A 158 -18.53 5.94 -14.41
CA VAL A 158 -17.55 5.01 -13.86
C VAL A 158 -17.61 3.70 -14.66
N ASN A 159 -16.64 3.49 -15.52
CA ASN A 159 -16.59 2.28 -16.34
C ASN A 159 -16.30 1.04 -15.48
N GLN A 160 -16.70 -0.12 -16.01
CA GLN A 160 -16.41 -1.40 -15.37
C GLN A 160 -14.90 -1.61 -15.26
N GLN A 161 -14.44 -2.09 -14.09
CA GLN A 161 -13.06 -2.54 -13.92
C GLN A 161 -12.80 -3.82 -14.74
N TYR A 162 -11.60 -3.91 -15.24
CA TYR A 162 -11.08 -5.13 -15.84
C TYR A 162 -9.84 -5.55 -15.08
N PHE A 163 -9.81 -6.78 -14.68
CA PHE A 163 -8.68 -7.39 -13.99
C PHE A 163 -8.05 -8.42 -14.92
N VAL A 164 -6.82 -8.22 -15.30
CA VAL A 164 -6.07 -9.12 -16.17
C VAL A 164 -5.96 -10.50 -15.51
N ASP A 165 -6.46 -11.54 -16.16
CA ASP A 165 -6.39 -12.90 -15.60
C ASP A 165 -4.96 -13.46 -15.61
N ASN A 166 -4.23 -13.30 -16.71
CA ASN A 166 -2.83 -13.70 -16.82
C ASN A 166 -1.92 -12.52 -16.51
N LEU A 167 -1.43 -12.43 -15.27
CA LEU A 167 -0.59 -11.31 -14.83
C LEU A 167 0.78 -11.27 -15.50
N ASP A 168 1.26 -12.37 -16.11
CA ASP A 168 2.53 -12.40 -16.84
C ASP A 168 2.52 -11.50 -18.08
N GLU A 169 1.34 -11.24 -18.67
CA GLU A 169 1.18 -10.37 -19.83
C GLU A 169 1.47 -8.89 -19.53
N LEU A 170 1.43 -8.50 -18.26
CA LEU A 170 1.77 -7.14 -17.84
C LEU A 170 3.27 -6.84 -17.92
N GLY A 171 4.09 -7.88 -18.06
CA GLY A 171 5.56 -7.77 -18.00
C GLY A 171 6.05 -7.44 -16.59
N PHE A 172 7.26 -6.88 -16.49
CA PHE A 172 7.83 -6.40 -15.23
C PHE A 172 7.65 -4.89 -15.09
N PRO A 173 7.67 -4.35 -13.86
CA PRO A 173 7.83 -2.92 -13.67
C PRO A 173 9.07 -2.40 -14.41
N SER A 174 9.02 -1.20 -14.94
CA SER A 174 10.17 -0.56 -15.60
C SER A 174 11.30 -0.28 -14.59
N TRP A 175 12.02 -1.33 -14.19
CA TRP A 175 13.08 -1.26 -13.18
C TRP A 175 14.24 -0.35 -13.59
N ASP A 176 14.47 -0.19 -14.89
CA ASP A 176 15.43 0.75 -15.48
C ASP A 176 15.13 2.22 -15.14
N ILE A 177 13.83 2.57 -15.00
CA ILE A 177 13.37 3.90 -14.61
C ILE A 177 13.25 3.99 -13.08
N LEU A 178 12.71 2.97 -12.43
CA LEU A 178 12.51 2.91 -10.97
C LEU A 178 13.82 2.92 -10.19
N LYS A 179 14.86 2.25 -10.68
CA LYS A 179 16.20 2.13 -10.08
C LYS A 179 16.12 1.72 -8.60
N PRO A 180 15.69 0.48 -8.29
CA PRO A 180 15.39 0.06 -6.92
C PRO A 180 16.58 0.14 -5.97
N ASN A 181 17.82 -0.06 -6.48
CA ASN A 181 19.06 0.07 -5.72
C ASN A 181 19.45 1.52 -5.36
N SER A 182 18.74 2.52 -5.91
CA SER A 182 18.96 3.95 -5.58
C SER A 182 18.11 4.44 -4.40
N TYR A 183 17.26 3.57 -3.83
CA TYR A 183 16.44 3.92 -2.68
C TYR A 183 17.26 3.81 -1.38
N PRO A 184 17.01 4.69 -0.39
CA PRO A 184 17.78 4.68 0.85
C PRO A 184 17.45 3.47 1.74
N LEU A 185 18.34 3.20 2.69
CA LEU A 185 18.28 2.12 3.71
C LEU A 185 17.09 2.26 4.69
N ALA A 186 15.87 2.44 4.20
CA ALA A 186 14.72 2.67 5.08
C ALA A 186 13.37 2.16 4.58
N PRO A 187 13.27 1.04 3.85
CA PRO A 187 11.97 0.50 3.49
C PRO A 187 11.27 -0.09 4.71
N HIS A 188 9.93 -0.16 4.67
CA HIS A 188 9.09 -0.87 5.63
C HIS A 188 9.51 -0.79 7.10
N GLY A 189 9.57 0.42 7.65
CA GLY A 189 9.90 0.59 9.07
C GLY A 189 11.39 0.54 9.44
N GLY A 190 12.30 0.44 8.47
CA GLY A 190 13.76 0.50 8.70
C GLY A 190 14.39 -0.80 9.15
N PHE A 191 13.64 -1.91 9.12
CA PHE A 191 14.14 -3.22 9.47
C PHE A 191 14.15 -4.14 8.26
N PHE A 192 15.30 -4.69 7.96
CA PHE A 192 15.57 -5.59 6.86
C PHE A 192 16.76 -6.47 7.23
N LYS A 193 16.89 -7.60 6.55
CA LYS A 193 18.00 -8.52 6.79
C LYS A 193 19.16 -8.23 5.84
N ASN A 194 18.87 -7.96 4.59
CA ASN A 194 19.86 -7.64 3.56
C ASN A 194 19.46 -6.38 2.77
N TYR A 195 20.41 -5.84 2.02
CA TYR A 195 20.21 -4.64 1.20
C TYR A 195 21.12 -4.74 -0.05
N PRO A 196 20.71 -4.20 -1.22
CA PRO A 196 19.49 -3.43 -1.49
C PRO A 196 18.22 -4.28 -1.53
N ILE A 197 17.05 -3.61 -1.44
CA ILE A 197 15.74 -4.24 -1.36
C ILE A 197 14.89 -3.86 -2.59
N ALA A 198 14.10 -4.81 -3.09
CA ALA A 198 13.05 -4.51 -4.06
C ALA A 198 11.70 -5.08 -3.61
N PRO A 199 10.60 -4.32 -3.81
CA PRO A 199 9.25 -4.87 -3.68
C PRO A 199 8.89 -5.67 -4.92
N ILE A 200 8.13 -6.75 -4.78
CA ILE A 200 7.51 -7.48 -5.90
C ILE A 200 6.06 -7.81 -5.61
N ILE A 201 5.26 -7.90 -6.67
CA ILE A 201 3.92 -8.48 -6.62
C ILE A 201 3.97 -9.85 -7.29
N THR A 202 3.47 -10.86 -6.57
CA THR A 202 3.37 -12.23 -7.10
C THR A 202 1.92 -12.61 -7.38
N THR A 203 1.00 -12.08 -6.55
CA THR A 203 -0.45 -12.26 -6.71
C THR A 203 -1.17 -10.93 -6.55
N ARG A 204 -2.36 -10.81 -7.16
CA ARG A 204 -3.28 -9.69 -6.97
C ARG A 204 -4.67 -10.20 -6.61
N GLY A 205 -5.35 -9.46 -5.74
CA GLY A 205 -6.69 -9.78 -5.26
C GLY A 205 -6.73 -10.46 -3.91
N CYS A 206 -7.87 -10.31 -3.22
CA CYS A 206 -8.11 -10.91 -1.91
C CYS A 206 -9.58 -11.32 -1.78
N PRO A 207 -9.92 -12.62 -1.54
CA PRO A 207 -11.29 -13.11 -1.55
C PRO A 207 -12.06 -12.74 -0.28
N PHE A 208 -11.38 -12.25 0.74
CA PHE A 208 -11.97 -11.94 2.03
C PHE A 208 -12.76 -10.62 2.02
N SER A 209 -13.76 -10.53 2.89
CA SER A 209 -14.70 -9.41 2.96
C SER A 209 -14.58 -8.66 4.31
N CYS A 210 -13.33 -8.43 4.76
CA CYS A 210 -13.10 -7.63 5.96
C CYS A 210 -13.71 -6.25 5.79
N THR A 211 -14.57 -5.83 6.72
CA THR A 211 -15.45 -4.66 6.56
C THR A 211 -14.72 -3.34 6.44
N TYR A 212 -13.50 -3.26 6.97
CA TYR A 212 -12.63 -2.06 6.99
C TYR A 212 -11.65 -2.01 5.82
N CYS A 213 -11.51 -3.11 5.07
CA CYS A 213 -10.43 -3.25 4.08
C CYS A 213 -10.86 -2.77 2.69
N ALA A 214 -10.03 -1.94 2.09
CA ALA A 214 -10.20 -1.45 0.73
C ALA A 214 -9.53 -2.32 -0.35
N GLY A 215 -8.80 -3.37 0.02
CA GLY A 215 -8.01 -4.19 -0.92
C GLY A 215 -8.83 -4.73 -2.09
N SER A 216 -10.01 -5.32 -1.81
CA SER A 216 -10.88 -5.85 -2.87
C SER A 216 -11.46 -4.79 -3.82
N LEU A 217 -11.51 -3.51 -3.42
CA LEU A 217 -11.91 -2.41 -4.29
C LEU A 217 -10.82 -2.03 -5.29
N VAL A 218 -9.56 -2.29 -4.94
CA VAL A 218 -8.38 -1.97 -5.74
C VAL A 218 -7.98 -3.15 -6.63
N SER A 219 -7.82 -4.35 -6.05
CA SER A 219 -7.21 -5.52 -6.70
C SER A 219 -8.22 -6.62 -7.06
N GLY A 220 -9.51 -6.43 -6.69
CA GLY A 220 -10.57 -7.42 -6.90
C GLY A 220 -10.60 -8.53 -5.85
N LYS A 221 -11.62 -9.39 -5.95
CA LYS A 221 -11.82 -10.53 -5.02
C LYS A 221 -11.19 -11.83 -5.49
N LYS A 222 -11.05 -12.03 -6.81
CA LYS A 222 -10.41 -13.22 -7.38
C LYS A 222 -8.91 -13.09 -7.23
N ILE A 223 -8.27 -14.08 -6.62
CA ILE A 223 -6.80 -14.14 -6.61
C ILE A 223 -6.32 -14.57 -7.99
N ARG A 224 -5.39 -13.81 -8.53
CA ARG A 224 -4.72 -14.04 -9.81
C ARG A 224 -3.23 -14.05 -9.52
N SER A 225 -2.55 -15.07 -9.97
CA SER A 225 -1.11 -15.27 -9.72
C SER A 225 -0.33 -15.13 -11.01
N ARG A 226 0.85 -14.58 -10.91
CA ARG A 226 1.88 -14.72 -11.95
C ARG A 226 2.37 -16.17 -11.97
N SER A 227 2.90 -16.63 -13.09
CA SER A 227 3.61 -17.90 -13.09
C SER A 227 4.87 -17.79 -12.22
N VAL A 228 5.20 -18.87 -11.51
CA VAL A 228 6.42 -18.88 -10.67
C VAL A 228 7.67 -18.64 -11.53
N GLY A 229 7.68 -19.14 -12.78
CA GLY A 229 8.76 -18.88 -13.74
C GLY A 229 8.97 -17.38 -13.97
N ASN A 230 7.88 -16.66 -14.25
CA ASN A 230 7.91 -15.21 -14.48
C ASN A 230 8.42 -14.45 -13.25
N ILE A 231 8.02 -14.85 -12.04
CA ILE A 231 8.50 -14.24 -10.78
C ILE A 231 10.01 -14.47 -10.60
N ILE A 232 10.48 -15.68 -10.84
CA ILE A 232 11.91 -16.00 -10.70
C ILE A 232 12.76 -15.22 -11.72
N GLU A 233 12.30 -15.04 -12.95
CA GLU A 233 13.01 -14.22 -13.95
C GLU A 233 13.10 -12.75 -13.52
N GLU A 234 12.05 -12.19 -12.92
CA GLU A 234 12.13 -10.84 -12.34
C GLU A 234 13.11 -10.76 -11.17
N ILE A 235 13.10 -11.75 -10.28
CA ILE A 235 14.05 -11.80 -9.15
C ILE A 235 15.48 -11.92 -9.66
N LYS A 236 15.75 -12.73 -10.71
CA LYS A 236 17.07 -12.81 -11.35
C LYS A 236 17.51 -11.47 -11.95
N LEU A 237 16.63 -10.79 -12.65
CA LEU A 237 16.88 -9.44 -13.17
C LEU A 237 17.27 -8.48 -12.04
N LEU A 238 16.49 -8.44 -10.98
CA LEU A 238 16.74 -7.60 -9.80
C LEU A 238 18.06 -7.95 -9.11
N TYR A 239 18.35 -9.23 -8.97
CA TYR A 239 19.57 -9.73 -8.33
C TYR A 239 20.83 -9.41 -9.13
N ASN A 240 20.80 -9.67 -10.46
CA ASN A 240 21.97 -9.54 -11.32
C ASN A 240 22.24 -8.10 -11.74
N GLU A 241 21.20 -7.37 -12.21
CA GLU A 241 21.36 -6.05 -12.78
C GLU A 241 21.35 -4.94 -11.72
N TYR A 242 20.56 -5.11 -10.63
CA TYR A 242 20.40 -4.08 -9.61
C TYR A 242 21.06 -4.43 -8.27
N GLY A 243 21.67 -5.60 -8.17
CA GLY A 243 22.35 -6.04 -6.97
C GLY A 243 21.42 -6.28 -5.78
N ILE A 244 20.13 -6.52 -6.00
CA ILE A 244 19.13 -6.72 -4.94
C ILE A 244 19.48 -7.98 -4.13
N ARG A 245 19.36 -7.89 -2.81
CA ARG A 245 19.67 -8.99 -1.87
C ARG A 245 18.51 -9.32 -0.94
N GLU A 246 17.46 -8.54 -0.99
CA GLU A 246 16.22 -8.80 -0.25
C GLU A 246 14.99 -8.46 -1.09
N ILE A 247 13.98 -9.33 -1.02
CA ILE A 247 12.68 -9.12 -1.68
C ILE A 247 11.60 -8.92 -0.64
N HIS A 248 10.78 -7.90 -0.84
CA HIS A 248 9.55 -7.68 -0.11
C HIS A 248 8.36 -8.05 -0.98
N ILE A 249 7.62 -9.11 -0.58
CA ILE A 249 6.40 -9.54 -1.29
C ILE A 249 5.25 -8.65 -0.81
N GLU A 250 4.71 -7.83 -1.72
CA GLU A 250 3.72 -6.78 -1.44
C GLU A 250 2.28 -7.22 -1.74
N ASP A 251 2.06 -8.52 -1.84
CA ASP A 251 0.75 -9.11 -2.13
C ASP A 251 -0.28 -8.80 -1.04
N ASP A 252 -1.56 -8.73 -1.43
CA ASP A 252 -2.68 -8.65 -0.49
C ASP A 252 -2.82 -9.95 0.33
N ASN A 253 -2.45 -11.11 -0.24
CA ASN A 253 -2.52 -12.41 0.45
C ASN A 253 -1.65 -13.47 -0.24
N PHE A 254 -0.35 -13.40 -0.06
CA PHE A 254 0.62 -14.31 -0.69
C PHE A 254 0.38 -15.79 -0.37
N THR A 255 0.00 -16.12 0.87
CA THR A 255 -0.09 -17.50 1.35
C THR A 255 -1.44 -18.18 1.09
N PHE A 256 -2.30 -17.58 0.27
CA PHE A 256 -3.63 -18.13 -0.01
C PHE A 256 -3.58 -19.50 -0.70
N ASN A 257 -2.64 -19.70 -1.62
CA ASN A 257 -2.42 -20.97 -2.29
C ASN A 257 -1.08 -21.58 -1.83
N PRO A 258 -1.10 -22.58 -0.91
CA PRO A 258 0.11 -23.18 -0.39
C PRO A 258 0.98 -23.87 -1.45
N GLU A 259 0.39 -24.48 -2.47
CA GLU A 259 1.15 -25.18 -3.53
C GLU A 259 1.91 -24.16 -4.42
N PHE A 260 1.29 -23.03 -4.70
CA PHE A 260 1.99 -21.92 -5.37
C PHE A 260 3.22 -21.44 -4.56
N VAL A 261 3.05 -21.28 -3.24
CA VAL A 261 4.15 -20.85 -2.36
C VAL A 261 5.26 -21.92 -2.28
N LYS A 262 4.90 -23.20 -2.23
CA LYS A 262 5.88 -24.31 -2.23
C LYS A 262 6.67 -24.33 -3.56
N ASP A 263 6.00 -24.16 -4.70
CA ASP A 263 6.66 -24.11 -6.01
C ASP A 263 7.59 -22.88 -6.12
N PHE A 264 7.14 -21.71 -5.63
CA PHE A 264 7.99 -20.52 -5.54
C PHE A 264 9.25 -20.78 -4.72
N CYS A 265 9.11 -21.34 -3.52
CA CYS A 265 10.24 -21.66 -2.64
C CYS A 265 11.20 -22.67 -3.28
N ARG A 266 10.66 -23.71 -3.92
CA ARG A 266 11.45 -24.72 -4.63
C ARG A 266 12.27 -24.08 -5.75
N LYS A 267 11.63 -23.29 -6.64
CA LYS A 267 12.31 -22.64 -7.77
C LYS A 267 13.31 -21.57 -7.31
N LEU A 268 13.02 -20.86 -6.22
CA LEU A 268 13.97 -19.89 -5.68
C LEU A 268 15.28 -20.57 -5.24
N LYS A 269 15.19 -21.74 -4.60
CA LYS A 269 16.34 -22.56 -4.19
C LYS A 269 17.09 -23.15 -5.39
N GLU A 270 16.39 -23.73 -6.37
CA GLU A 270 16.97 -24.30 -7.58
C GLU A 270 17.83 -23.30 -8.36
N ASN A 271 17.48 -22.00 -8.29
CA ASN A 271 18.24 -20.94 -8.95
C ASN A 271 19.43 -20.42 -8.13
N ASN A 272 19.70 -20.96 -6.93
CA ASN A 272 20.84 -20.63 -6.07
C ASN A 272 21.00 -19.12 -5.79
N LEU A 273 19.88 -18.39 -5.75
CA LEU A 273 19.89 -16.95 -5.44
C LEU A 273 20.08 -16.76 -3.93
N ASN A 274 21.21 -16.15 -3.55
CA ASN A 274 21.44 -15.76 -2.16
C ASN A 274 20.66 -14.52 -1.80
N ILE A 275 19.34 -14.71 -1.64
CA ILE A 275 18.37 -13.64 -1.37
C ILE A 275 17.54 -13.96 -0.14
N THR A 276 17.25 -12.95 0.66
CA THR A 276 16.27 -13.06 1.74
C THR A 276 14.96 -12.40 1.33
N TRP A 277 13.88 -12.79 1.97
CA TRP A 277 12.60 -12.20 1.67
C TRP A 277 11.66 -12.14 2.88
N THR A 278 10.63 -11.32 2.78
CA THR A 278 9.61 -11.12 3.82
C THR A 278 8.26 -10.75 3.18
N CYS A 279 7.17 -10.91 3.94
CA CYS A 279 5.83 -10.45 3.60
C CYS A 279 5.45 -9.30 4.55
N PRO A 280 5.81 -8.05 4.23
CA PRO A 280 5.62 -6.93 5.15
C PRO A 280 4.15 -6.46 5.22
N ASN A 281 3.37 -6.63 4.14
CA ASN A 281 1.95 -6.24 4.10
C ASN A 281 1.04 -7.14 4.94
N GLY A 282 1.56 -8.29 5.34
CA GLY A 282 0.85 -9.25 6.14
C GLY A 282 0.28 -10.42 5.34
N VAL A 283 0.23 -11.56 5.99
CA VAL A 283 -0.43 -12.76 5.49
C VAL A 283 -1.55 -13.17 6.44
N ARG A 284 -2.47 -13.99 5.96
CA ARG A 284 -3.51 -14.54 6.82
C ARG A 284 -2.96 -15.69 7.64
N LEU A 285 -3.30 -15.68 8.92
CA LEU A 285 -2.85 -16.70 9.88
C LEU A 285 -3.44 -18.08 9.60
N ASP A 286 -4.69 -18.16 9.13
CA ASP A 286 -5.41 -19.41 8.87
C ASP A 286 -4.82 -20.25 7.72
N THR A 287 -4.06 -19.62 6.81
CA THR A 287 -3.40 -20.33 5.70
C THR A 287 -2.06 -20.97 6.08
N LEU A 288 -1.51 -20.65 7.25
CA LEU A 288 -0.17 -21.06 7.66
C LEU A 288 -0.18 -22.47 8.33
N THR A 289 0.69 -23.34 7.85
CA THR A 289 1.00 -24.66 8.44
C THR A 289 2.47 -24.75 8.80
N GLU A 290 2.86 -25.69 9.68
CA GLU A 290 4.25 -25.92 10.06
C GLU A 290 5.10 -26.25 8.82
N GLU A 291 4.62 -27.16 7.98
CA GLU A 291 5.28 -27.55 6.72
C GLU A 291 5.54 -26.33 5.82
N LEU A 292 4.50 -25.49 5.59
CA LEU A 292 4.63 -24.32 4.73
C LEU A 292 5.65 -23.32 5.30
N LEU A 293 5.59 -23.04 6.61
CA LEU A 293 6.51 -22.10 7.28
C LEU A 293 7.96 -22.60 7.22
N LEU A 294 8.22 -23.88 7.41
CA LEU A 294 9.55 -24.46 7.28
C LEU A 294 10.05 -24.41 5.84
N THR A 295 9.19 -24.71 4.86
CA THR A 295 9.52 -24.59 3.43
C THR A 295 9.88 -23.15 3.05
N MET A 296 9.10 -22.17 3.50
CA MET A 296 9.36 -20.76 3.26
C MET A 296 10.67 -20.30 3.92
N LYS A 297 10.92 -20.73 5.16
CA LYS A 297 12.16 -20.41 5.89
C LYS A 297 13.40 -20.97 5.18
N ASP A 298 13.34 -22.20 4.74
CA ASP A 298 14.43 -22.87 4.02
C ASP A 298 14.74 -22.18 2.68
N ALA A 299 13.75 -21.51 2.09
CA ALA A 299 13.88 -20.69 0.90
C ALA A 299 14.25 -19.22 1.18
N GLY A 300 14.66 -18.87 2.41
CA GLY A 300 15.17 -17.53 2.76
C GLY A 300 14.17 -16.57 3.41
N LEU A 301 12.92 -17.00 3.71
CA LEU A 301 12.01 -16.20 4.54
C LEU A 301 12.59 -16.05 5.95
N TYR A 302 12.56 -14.86 6.52
CA TYR A 302 13.02 -14.63 7.90
C TYR A 302 11.97 -13.95 8.78
N SER A 303 11.02 -13.26 8.20
CA SER A 303 9.99 -12.50 8.94
C SER A 303 8.66 -12.49 8.21
N ILE A 304 7.56 -12.51 8.95
CA ILE A 304 6.19 -12.41 8.45
C ILE A 304 5.45 -11.35 9.26
N SER A 305 4.68 -10.50 8.59
CA SER A 305 3.67 -9.68 9.24
C SER A 305 2.31 -10.37 9.17
N VAL A 306 1.48 -10.20 10.20
CA VAL A 306 0.14 -10.78 10.28
C VAL A 306 -0.89 -9.76 10.77
N GLY A 307 -2.07 -9.78 10.17
CA GLY A 307 -3.19 -8.96 10.61
C GLY A 307 -3.90 -9.61 11.80
N VAL A 308 -3.60 -9.17 13.01
CA VAL A 308 -4.31 -9.56 14.26
C VAL A 308 -5.59 -8.76 14.39
N GLU A 309 -5.52 -7.47 14.12
CA GLU A 309 -6.54 -6.42 14.12
C GLU A 309 -7.07 -6.09 15.52
N SER A 310 -7.65 -7.06 16.26
CA SER A 310 -8.23 -6.82 17.58
C SER A 310 -7.97 -7.97 18.55
N GLY A 311 -7.95 -7.66 19.84
CA GLY A 311 -7.95 -8.63 20.93
C GLY A 311 -9.35 -8.91 21.49
N SER A 312 -10.40 -8.34 20.91
CA SER A 312 -11.79 -8.58 21.26
C SER A 312 -12.46 -9.49 20.23
N GLU A 313 -12.97 -10.65 20.67
CA GLU A 313 -13.69 -11.61 19.83
C GLU A 313 -14.89 -10.96 19.12
N ARG A 314 -15.61 -10.12 19.84
CA ARG A 314 -16.75 -9.39 19.31
C ARG A 314 -16.34 -8.49 18.14
N ILE A 315 -15.24 -7.76 18.30
CA ILE A 315 -14.72 -6.86 17.25
C ILE A 315 -14.18 -7.64 16.06
N LEU A 316 -13.46 -8.75 16.28
CA LEU A 316 -13.01 -9.62 15.18
C LEU A 316 -14.18 -10.14 14.34
N LYS A 317 -15.31 -10.47 15.00
CA LYS A 317 -16.53 -10.87 14.33
C LYS A 317 -17.17 -9.72 13.53
N ASP A 318 -17.26 -8.53 14.11
CA ASP A 318 -17.80 -7.33 13.46
C ASP A 318 -16.95 -6.92 12.24
N MET A 319 -15.63 -7.09 12.34
CA MET A 319 -14.67 -6.89 11.25
C MET A 319 -14.77 -7.95 10.14
N LYS A 320 -15.52 -9.02 10.34
CA LYS A 320 -15.55 -10.22 9.48
C LYS A 320 -14.15 -10.82 9.26
N LYS A 321 -13.31 -10.76 10.31
CA LYS A 321 -11.94 -11.30 10.23
C LYS A 321 -11.92 -12.81 10.20
N ASN A 322 -12.95 -13.48 10.77
CA ASN A 322 -13.08 -14.94 10.86
C ASN A 322 -11.88 -15.63 11.53
N LEU A 323 -11.36 -15.00 12.59
CA LEU A 323 -10.29 -15.52 13.44
C LEU A 323 -10.69 -15.38 14.91
N THR A 324 -10.30 -16.33 15.76
CA THR A 324 -10.42 -16.22 17.21
C THR A 324 -9.08 -15.89 17.85
N LYS A 325 -9.11 -15.44 19.10
CA LYS A 325 -7.87 -15.15 19.86
C LYS A 325 -6.99 -16.38 20.00
N GLU A 326 -7.59 -17.52 20.31
CA GLU A 326 -6.91 -18.81 20.46
C GLU A 326 -6.21 -19.20 19.16
N LYS A 327 -6.89 -19.02 18.01
CA LYS A 327 -6.31 -19.32 16.72
C LYS A 327 -5.14 -18.38 16.38
N ILE A 328 -5.25 -17.10 16.74
CA ILE A 328 -4.17 -16.14 16.59
C ILE A 328 -2.98 -16.53 17.45
N GLN A 329 -3.19 -16.88 18.73
CA GLN A 329 -2.12 -17.33 19.64
C GLN A 329 -1.44 -18.59 19.13
N GLU A 330 -2.23 -19.62 18.71
CA GLU A 330 -1.73 -20.85 18.10
C GLU A 330 -0.80 -20.56 16.92
N LYS A 331 -1.26 -19.75 15.98
CA LYS A 331 -0.53 -19.48 14.74
C LYS A 331 0.71 -18.61 14.96
N VAL A 332 0.63 -17.59 15.81
CA VAL A 332 1.81 -16.81 16.22
C VAL A 332 2.84 -17.71 16.90
N GLY A 333 2.40 -18.60 17.81
CA GLY A 333 3.26 -19.61 18.44
C GLY A 333 3.90 -20.55 17.42
N LEU A 334 3.16 -20.99 16.42
CA LEU A 334 3.65 -21.86 15.33
C LEU A 334 4.75 -21.16 14.50
N ILE A 335 4.53 -19.90 14.08
CA ILE A 335 5.52 -19.12 13.35
C ILE A 335 6.83 -19.04 14.15
N LYS A 336 6.72 -18.77 15.43
CA LYS A 336 7.87 -18.68 16.33
C LYS A 336 8.56 -20.03 16.53
N LYS A 337 7.82 -21.13 16.70
CA LYS A 337 8.34 -22.51 16.78
C LYS A 337 9.19 -22.84 15.55
N CYS A 338 8.75 -22.40 14.35
CA CYS A 338 9.51 -22.55 13.11
C CYS A 338 10.76 -21.64 13.05
N GLY A 339 11.01 -20.78 14.06
CA GLY A 339 12.17 -19.89 14.14
C GLY A 339 12.08 -18.69 13.20
N LEU A 340 10.87 -18.26 12.84
CA LEU A 340 10.59 -17.06 12.07
C LEU A 340 10.23 -15.90 13.00
N GLU A 341 10.52 -14.68 12.54
CA GLU A 341 10.07 -13.46 13.21
C GLU A 341 8.64 -13.14 12.81
N VAL A 342 7.83 -12.68 13.77
CA VAL A 342 6.45 -12.30 13.50
C VAL A 342 6.16 -10.89 14.00
N SER A 343 5.53 -10.09 13.14
CA SER A 343 5.02 -8.75 13.45
C SER A 343 3.50 -8.74 13.36
N GLY A 344 2.81 -8.02 14.25
CA GLY A 344 1.35 -7.94 14.28
C GLY A 344 0.83 -6.56 13.94
N PHE A 345 -0.24 -6.49 13.13
CA PHE A 345 -1.00 -5.26 12.91
C PHE A 345 -2.27 -5.27 13.75
N PHE A 346 -2.57 -4.11 14.37
CA PHE A 346 -3.73 -3.89 15.22
C PHE A 346 -4.44 -2.61 14.77
N ILE A 347 -5.77 -2.63 14.84
CA ILE A 347 -6.63 -1.48 14.59
C ILE A 347 -7.24 -1.05 15.94
N ILE A 348 -7.19 0.23 16.25
CA ILE A 348 -7.79 0.84 17.44
C ILE A 348 -8.81 1.88 17.00
N GLY A 349 -9.99 1.87 17.59
CA GLY A 349 -11.06 2.82 17.31
C GLY A 349 -11.98 2.36 16.18
N TYR A 350 -12.12 1.03 15.97
CA TYR A 350 -13.14 0.50 15.10
C TYR A 350 -14.55 0.92 15.59
N PRO A 351 -15.51 1.24 14.72
CA PRO A 351 -16.76 1.92 15.10
C PRO A 351 -17.55 1.33 16.25
N THR A 352 -17.56 0.01 16.39
CA THR A 352 -18.28 -0.67 17.47
C THR A 352 -17.43 -0.91 18.74
N GLU A 353 -16.16 -0.48 18.76
CA GLU A 353 -15.29 -0.65 19.93
C GLU A 353 -15.72 0.22 21.11
N THR A 354 -15.67 -0.36 22.28
CA THR A 354 -15.67 0.34 23.58
C THR A 354 -14.25 0.51 24.08
N LEU A 355 -14.06 1.34 25.12
CA LEU A 355 -12.77 1.44 25.80
C LEU A 355 -12.27 0.07 26.30
N LYS A 356 -13.18 -0.82 26.73
CA LYS A 356 -12.84 -2.16 27.18
C LYS A 356 -12.24 -2.98 26.03
N ASP A 357 -12.86 -2.99 24.83
CA ASP A 357 -12.36 -3.73 23.67
C ASP A 357 -10.97 -3.23 23.25
N ILE A 358 -10.75 -1.92 23.29
CA ILE A 358 -9.44 -1.32 22.98
C ILE A 358 -8.39 -1.78 23.98
N MET A 359 -8.73 -1.81 25.28
CA MET A 359 -7.80 -2.27 26.31
C MET A 359 -7.51 -3.77 26.17
N GLU A 360 -8.51 -4.60 25.86
CA GLU A 360 -8.33 -6.03 25.53
C GLU A 360 -7.36 -6.20 24.33
N THR A 361 -7.48 -5.37 23.30
CA THR A 361 -6.58 -5.39 22.14
C THR A 361 -5.14 -5.04 22.53
N ILE A 362 -4.96 -4.01 23.37
CA ILE A 362 -3.64 -3.64 23.87
C ILE A 362 -3.05 -4.76 24.72
N ASP A 363 -3.80 -5.33 25.65
CA ASP A 363 -3.35 -6.41 26.52
C ASP A 363 -3.02 -7.67 25.70
N PHE A 364 -3.85 -8.05 24.77
CA PHE A 364 -3.62 -9.18 23.88
C PHE A 364 -2.32 -9.02 23.06
N SER A 365 -2.01 -7.82 22.60
CA SER A 365 -0.75 -7.56 21.92
C SER A 365 0.50 -7.85 22.75
N LEU A 366 0.38 -7.76 24.09
CA LEU A 366 1.46 -8.04 25.04
C LEU A 366 1.59 -9.54 25.34
N GLU A 367 0.48 -10.28 25.28
CA GLU A 367 0.44 -11.73 25.43
C GLU A 367 1.07 -12.45 24.24
N LEU A 368 0.91 -11.88 23.03
CA LEU A 368 1.52 -12.41 21.82
C LEU A 368 3.04 -12.15 21.83
N ASP A 369 3.84 -13.19 21.57
CA ASP A 369 5.30 -13.05 21.46
C ASP A 369 5.72 -12.47 20.12
N LEU A 370 5.20 -11.28 19.81
CA LEU A 370 5.53 -10.52 18.62
C LEU A 370 6.87 -9.82 18.73
N LYS A 371 7.61 -9.75 17.62
CA LYS A 371 8.82 -8.94 17.51
C LYS A 371 8.47 -7.45 17.39
N ARG A 372 7.40 -7.13 16.65
CA ARG A 372 6.89 -5.76 16.43
C ARG A 372 5.38 -5.75 16.44
N ALA A 373 4.80 -4.62 16.82
CA ALA A 373 3.37 -4.37 16.76
C ALA A 373 3.10 -2.99 16.15
N GLY A 374 2.31 -2.95 15.10
CA GLY A 374 1.78 -1.72 14.52
C GLY A 374 0.37 -1.45 15.04
N PHE A 375 0.14 -0.31 15.67
CA PHE A 375 -1.19 0.12 16.11
C PHE A 375 -1.66 1.27 15.22
N SER A 376 -2.61 0.99 14.35
CA SER A 376 -3.26 1.98 13.49
C SER A 376 -4.57 2.44 14.08
N LEU A 377 -4.82 3.74 14.06
CA LEU A 377 -6.15 4.25 14.34
C LEU A 377 -7.07 3.92 13.17
N PHE A 378 -8.30 3.51 13.48
CA PHE A 378 -9.29 3.23 12.43
C PHE A 378 -9.43 4.42 11.49
N LYS A 379 -9.48 4.11 10.19
CA LYS A 379 -9.68 5.09 9.13
C LYS A 379 -10.90 4.69 8.30
N PRO A 380 -11.89 5.56 8.16
CA PRO A 380 -13.03 5.32 7.30
C PRO A 380 -12.62 5.49 5.83
N PHE A 381 -11.96 4.47 5.26
CA PHE A 381 -11.61 4.48 3.84
C PHE A 381 -12.88 4.51 2.99
N PRO A 382 -12.99 5.42 2.01
CA PRO A 382 -14.13 5.49 1.12
C PRO A 382 -14.45 4.12 0.49
N GLY A 383 -15.73 3.84 0.26
CA GLY A 383 -16.19 2.63 -0.41
C GLY A 383 -16.14 1.33 0.41
N THR A 384 -15.50 1.31 1.58
CA THR A 384 -15.52 0.13 2.46
C THR A 384 -16.89 -0.08 3.10
N GLU A 385 -17.22 -1.32 3.45
CA GLU A 385 -18.53 -1.67 4.03
C GLU A 385 -18.82 -0.85 5.29
N ILE A 386 -17.84 -0.76 6.19
CA ILE A 386 -18.02 -0.05 7.45
C ILE A 386 -18.17 1.46 7.26
N THR A 387 -17.43 2.07 6.32
CA THR A 387 -17.55 3.51 6.03
C THR A 387 -18.93 3.85 5.47
N ARG A 388 -19.47 3.02 4.57
CA ARG A 388 -20.84 3.20 4.07
C ARG A 388 -21.87 3.15 5.20
N LYS A 389 -21.76 2.16 6.10
CA LYS A 389 -22.65 2.04 7.26
C LYS A 389 -22.60 3.26 8.16
N LEU A 390 -21.40 3.81 8.41
CA LEU A 390 -21.24 5.03 9.21
C LEU A 390 -21.88 6.25 8.55
N MET A 391 -21.78 6.38 7.23
CA MET A 391 -22.41 7.48 6.49
C MET A 391 -23.93 7.31 6.46
N GLU A 392 -24.44 6.11 6.21
CA GLU A 392 -25.88 5.79 6.20
C GLU A 392 -26.52 6.01 7.58
N SER A 393 -25.80 5.77 8.67
CA SER A 393 -26.28 6.03 10.05
C SER A 393 -26.12 7.49 10.51
N GLY A 394 -25.48 8.34 9.71
CA GLY A 394 -25.15 9.71 10.08
C GLY A 394 -24.03 9.85 11.14
N GLU A 395 -23.32 8.75 11.44
CA GLU A 395 -22.17 8.79 12.39
C GLU A 395 -20.90 9.34 11.76
N LEU A 396 -20.84 9.38 10.44
CA LEU A 396 -19.76 9.97 9.65
C LEU A 396 -20.35 10.88 8.58
N GLU A 397 -19.98 12.15 8.63
CA GLU A 397 -20.29 13.13 7.60
C GLU A 397 -19.25 13.10 6.46
N GLU A 398 -19.51 13.82 5.38
CA GLU A 398 -18.51 14.01 4.32
C GLU A 398 -17.26 14.69 4.89
N MET A 399 -16.10 14.19 4.51
CA MET A 399 -14.81 14.69 5.02
C MET A 399 -14.53 16.09 4.49
N SER A 400 -14.26 17.02 5.41
CA SER A 400 -13.78 18.35 5.11
C SER A 400 -12.32 18.34 4.60
N ASP A 401 -11.85 19.46 4.04
CA ASP A 401 -10.43 19.62 3.69
C ASP A 401 -9.50 19.48 4.91
N GLU A 402 -9.98 19.87 6.09
CA GLU A 402 -9.26 19.68 7.35
C GLU A 402 -9.13 18.19 7.70
N ASP A 403 -10.20 17.40 7.55
CA ASP A 403 -10.14 15.94 7.77
C ASP A 403 -9.19 15.26 6.78
N TRP A 404 -9.21 15.66 5.51
CA TRP A 404 -8.25 15.15 4.52
C TRP A 404 -6.80 15.50 4.88
N SER A 405 -6.55 16.67 5.44
CA SER A 405 -5.20 17.05 5.89
C SER A 405 -4.71 16.22 7.08
N LYS A 406 -5.63 15.72 7.91
CA LYS A 406 -5.39 14.86 9.07
C LYS A 406 -5.47 13.36 8.76
N PHE A 407 -5.74 12.98 7.50
CA PHE A 407 -5.82 11.56 7.10
C PHE A 407 -4.43 10.91 7.05
N VAL A 408 -3.76 10.85 8.20
CA VAL A 408 -2.43 10.25 8.37
C VAL A 408 -2.47 9.19 9.47
N LEU A 409 -1.58 8.21 9.44
CA LEU A 409 -1.60 7.06 10.35
C LEU A 409 -1.63 7.44 11.85
N ALA A 410 -1.00 8.54 12.21
CA ALA A 410 -0.86 8.96 13.60
C ALA A 410 -2.04 9.79 14.14
N ASP A 411 -2.88 10.36 13.26
CA ASP A 411 -3.98 11.23 13.67
C ASP A 411 -5.34 10.50 13.69
N ALA A 412 -6.27 10.96 14.50
CA ALA A 412 -7.61 10.41 14.60
C ALA A 412 -8.61 11.30 13.85
N ILE A 413 -9.20 10.79 12.79
CA ILE A 413 -10.28 11.46 12.06
C ILE A 413 -11.67 10.93 12.46
N TYR A 414 -11.69 9.81 13.15
CA TYR A 414 -12.90 9.17 13.68
C TYR A 414 -12.66 8.72 15.14
N ALA A 415 -13.72 8.63 15.91
CA ALA A 415 -13.72 8.01 17.24
C ALA A 415 -15.05 7.28 17.46
N PRO A 416 -15.07 6.06 18.02
CA PRO A 416 -16.28 5.34 18.35
C PRO A 416 -17.14 6.10 19.37
N ARG A 417 -18.42 5.77 19.45
CA ARG A 417 -19.35 6.38 20.42
C ARG A 417 -18.81 6.29 21.85
N GLY A 418 -18.89 7.41 22.57
CA GLY A 418 -18.40 7.53 23.95
C GLY A 418 -16.89 7.78 24.07
N LEU A 419 -16.17 7.89 22.97
CA LEU A 419 -14.75 8.25 22.93
C LEU A 419 -14.52 9.50 22.08
N THR A 420 -13.41 10.21 22.33
CA THR A 420 -13.02 11.39 21.54
C THR A 420 -11.79 11.10 20.67
N ARG A 421 -11.60 11.86 19.60
CA ARG A 421 -10.41 11.77 18.73
C ARG A 421 -9.11 11.92 19.55
N GLU A 422 -9.10 12.78 20.56
CA GLU A 422 -7.94 12.97 21.45
C GLU A 422 -7.69 11.74 22.36
N GLN A 423 -8.76 11.13 22.88
CA GLN A 423 -8.61 9.87 23.62
C GLN A 423 -8.05 8.76 22.74
N MET A 424 -8.46 8.68 21.46
CA MET A 424 -7.92 7.70 20.52
C MET A 424 -6.42 7.86 20.31
N LYS A 425 -5.93 9.09 20.14
CA LYS A 425 -4.48 9.37 20.05
C LYS A 425 -3.73 8.95 21.31
N LYS A 426 -4.29 9.26 22.49
CA LYS A 426 -3.71 8.85 23.79
C LYS A 426 -3.67 7.32 23.93
N LEU A 427 -4.74 6.61 23.53
CA LEU A 427 -4.81 5.16 23.59
C LEU A 427 -3.79 4.51 22.63
N ARG A 428 -3.65 5.03 21.41
CA ARG A 428 -2.61 4.57 20.49
C ARG A 428 -1.21 4.77 21.08
N LYS A 429 -0.93 5.95 21.63
CA LYS A 429 0.35 6.22 22.31
C LYS A 429 0.59 5.25 23.47
N LYS A 430 -0.45 5.00 24.29
CA LYS A 430 -0.41 4.02 25.40
C LYS A 430 -0.09 2.61 24.89
N ALA A 431 -0.73 2.17 23.79
CA ALA A 431 -0.47 0.87 23.17
C ALA A 431 1.01 0.74 22.74
N LEU A 432 1.52 1.73 22.00
CA LEU A 432 2.92 1.76 21.55
C LEU A 432 3.88 1.75 22.74
N MET A 433 3.64 2.58 23.74
CA MET A 433 4.50 2.62 24.94
C MET A 433 4.48 1.28 25.67
N ARG A 434 3.30 0.72 25.98
CA ARG A 434 3.20 -0.57 26.68
C ARG A 434 3.89 -1.70 25.91
N PHE A 435 3.81 -1.71 24.58
CA PHE A 435 4.44 -2.73 23.75
C PHE A 435 5.97 -2.56 23.69
N TYR A 436 6.46 -1.37 23.31
CA TYR A 436 7.88 -1.16 22.98
C TYR A 436 8.78 -0.90 24.18
N PHE A 437 8.24 -0.44 25.34
CA PHE A 437 9.03 -0.25 26.55
C PHE A 437 9.21 -1.53 27.40
N ARG A 438 8.87 -2.70 26.84
CA ARG A 438 9.19 -3.98 27.49
C ARG A 438 10.69 -4.27 27.37
N PRO A 439 11.38 -4.69 28.46
CA PRO A 439 12.82 -4.97 28.42
C PRO A 439 13.24 -5.92 27.30
N LYS A 440 12.45 -7.00 27.07
CA LYS A 440 12.69 -7.97 25.99
C LYS A 440 12.68 -7.32 24.61
N ILE A 441 11.79 -6.37 24.34
CA ILE A 441 11.69 -5.67 23.06
C ILE A 441 12.81 -4.66 22.91
N ILE A 442 13.14 -3.92 23.96
CA ILE A 442 14.23 -2.95 23.98
C ILE A 442 15.56 -3.67 23.67
N PHE A 443 15.84 -4.78 24.34
CA PHE A 443 17.06 -5.54 24.12
C PHE A 443 17.17 -6.07 22.67
N LYS A 444 16.08 -6.67 22.15
CA LYS A 444 16.03 -7.13 20.76
C LYS A 444 16.25 -5.98 19.77
N PHE A 445 15.69 -4.82 20.06
CA PHE A 445 15.81 -3.64 19.21
C PHE A 445 17.27 -3.16 19.12
N PHE A 446 17.98 -3.08 20.25
CA PHE A 446 19.39 -2.69 20.26
C PHE A 446 20.29 -3.73 19.60
N SER A 447 19.97 -5.02 19.70
CA SER A 447 20.75 -6.09 19.05
C SER A 447 20.66 -6.06 17.52
N GLU A 448 19.68 -5.37 16.92
CA GLU A 448 19.52 -5.22 15.47
C GLU A 448 20.26 -4.00 14.90
N ILE A 449 20.80 -3.13 15.76
CA ILE A 449 21.50 -1.93 15.32
C ILE A 449 22.86 -2.32 14.75
N ARG A 450 23.06 -2.09 13.46
CA ARG A 450 24.27 -2.52 12.74
C ARG A 450 25.38 -1.48 12.73
N ASN A 451 25.00 -0.20 12.75
CA ASN A 451 25.95 0.92 12.71
C ASN A 451 25.27 2.22 13.18
N PHE A 452 26.05 3.27 13.36
CA PHE A 452 25.57 4.56 13.86
C PHE A 452 24.51 5.23 12.94
N LYS A 453 24.62 5.04 11.61
CA LYS A 453 23.61 5.57 10.66
C LYS A 453 22.27 4.87 10.85
N HIS A 454 22.29 3.55 11.06
CA HIS A 454 21.08 2.76 11.36
C HIS A 454 20.48 3.17 12.71
N LEU A 455 21.28 3.34 13.76
CA LEU A 455 20.83 3.85 15.06
C LEU A 455 20.13 5.21 14.93
N LYS A 456 20.76 6.17 14.24
CA LYS A 456 20.20 7.50 14.01
C LYS A 456 18.84 7.43 13.30
N LEU A 457 18.73 6.61 12.26
CA LEU A 457 17.48 6.41 11.51
C LEU A 457 16.37 5.84 12.39
N VAL A 458 16.70 4.86 13.20
CA VAL A 458 15.79 4.20 14.13
C VAL A 458 15.33 5.16 15.23
N LEU A 459 16.24 5.93 15.83
CA LEU A 459 15.91 6.95 16.82
C LEU A 459 15.04 8.06 16.24
N LEU A 460 15.31 8.51 15.01
CA LEU A 460 14.47 9.47 14.30
C LEU A 460 13.05 8.94 14.07
N ARG A 461 12.89 7.66 13.77
CA ARG A 461 11.57 7.02 13.63
C ARG A 461 10.84 6.90 14.94
N ILE A 462 11.51 6.45 16.01
CA ILE A 462 10.92 6.43 17.36
C ILE A 462 10.46 7.83 17.75
N TYR A 463 11.29 8.83 17.53
CA TYR A 463 10.95 10.23 17.78
C TYR A 463 9.73 10.66 16.95
N SER A 464 9.70 10.34 15.65
CA SER A 464 8.58 10.63 14.77
C SER A 464 7.29 9.95 15.25
N TRP A 465 7.36 8.69 15.67
CA TRP A 465 6.19 7.95 16.16
C TRP A 465 5.65 8.48 17.50
N LEU A 466 6.54 8.93 18.38
CA LEU A 466 6.15 9.38 19.73
C LEU A 466 5.76 10.87 19.76
N PHE A 467 6.40 11.70 18.94
CA PHE A 467 6.35 13.16 19.09
C PHE A 467 5.94 13.92 17.82
N LYS A 468 6.08 13.36 16.62
CA LYS A 468 5.61 13.98 15.39
C LYS A 468 4.24 13.43 14.98
N ALA A 469 3.24 13.59 15.82
CA ALA A 469 1.87 13.75 15.39
C ALA A 469 1.73 15.18 14.82
N ARG A 470 2.23 15.44 13.65
CA ARG A 470 1.99 16.66 12.89
C ARG A 470 1.73 16.31 11.43
#